data_62e82a735ef7a36f0f8f3054f8e1be97
#
_entry.id   62e82a735ef7a36f0f8f3054f8e1be97
#
_cell.length_a   1.000
_cell.length_b   1.000
_cell.length_c   1.000
_cell.angle_alpha   90.00
_cell.angle_beta   90.00
_cell.angle_gamma   90.00
#
_symmetry.space_group_name_H-M   'P 1'
#
loop_
_entity.id
_entity.type
_entity.pdbx_description
1 polymer ?
#
loop_
_entity_poly.entity_id
_entity_poly.type
_entity_poly.pdbx_seq_one_letter_code
_entity_poly.pdbx_strand_id
1 'polypeptide(L)'
;MDKIGQLIESGFFGGIVIAATFSGAAVFLYLIYRLIKFLQPKEVRQEEQRILSHRFYKVSGRGRVSYLILCLEEALLFYGQDFSAWERILRELWSVTSRSEGDWIGTWLDSVGELLSDRILTTAPPFSDDIREIRDLYTRFGTKMILVNALMENAYTMVCEWSPDTVAHNPDSLHFIDEAEEMMEKWGVPLPADEAVWFLLTQKDFSLGKPFDGLRLSHLSKES
;
A
#
# COMPACT_ATOMS: atom_id res chain seq x y z
N MET A 1 -60.50 -33.90 -4.62
CA MET A 1 -59.51 -33.32 -3.65
C MET A 1 -58.06 -33.76 -3.90
N ASP A 2 -57.74 -34.39 -5.04
CA ASP A 2 -56.38 -35.01 -5.23
C ASP A 2 -55.34 -34.25 -6.06
N LYS A 3 -55.71 -33.18 -6.76
CA LYS A 3 -54.72 -32.46 -7.59
C LYS A 3 -53.83 -31.50 -6.80
N ILE A 4 -54.30 -30.97 -5.67
CA ILE A 4 -53.51 -30.02 -4.85
C ILE A 4 -52.45 -30.79 -4.03
N GLY A 5 -52.79 -32.02 -3.58
CA GLY A 5 -51.80 -32.87 -2.86
C GLY A 5 -50.63 -33.27 -3.74
N GLN A 6 -50.87 -33.64 -5.01
CA GLN A 6 -49.79 -33.98 -5.95
C GLN A 6 -48.90 -32.79 -6.33
N LEU A 7 -49.42 -31.58 -6.38
CA LEU A 7 -48.65 -30.37 -6.66
C LEU A 7 -47.76 -29.97 -5.48
N ILE A 8 -48.23 -30.18 -4.24
CA ILE A 8 -47.43 -29.90 -3.03
C ILE A 8 -46.29 -30.91 -2.87
N GLU A 9 -46.57 -32.20 -3.08
CA GLU A 9 -45.55 -33.24 -3.04
C GLU A 9 -44.48 -33.06 -4.12
N SER A 10 -44.83 -32.74 -5.35
CA SER A 10 -43.85 -32.49 -6.43
C SER A 10 -43.00 -31.26 -6.19
N GLY A 11 -43.55 -30.19 -5.61
CA GLY A 11 -42.80 -29.00 -5.23
C GLY A 11 -41.84 -29.25 -4.04
N PHE A 12 -42.28 -30.03 -3.08
CA PHE A 12 -41.44 -30.37 -1.91
C PHE A 12 -40.28 -31.29 -2.29
N PHE A 13 -40.51 -32.33 -3.09
CA PHE A 13 -39.43 -33.18 -3.60
C PHE A 13 -38.46 -32.44 -4.53
N GLY A 14 -38.96 -31.55 -5.40
CA GLY A 14 -38.14 -30.72 -6.25
C GLY A 14 -37.23 -29.79 -5.43
N GLY A 15 -37.77 -29.19 -4.38
CA GLY A 15 -36.99 -28.32 -3.46
C GLY A 15 -35.88 -29.10 -2.71
N ILE A 16 -36.16 -30.30 -2.23
CA ILE A 16 -35.17 -31.15 -1.53
C ILE A 16 -34.08 -31.60 -2.50
N VAL A 17 -34.40 -32.00 -3.71
CA VAL A 17 -33.40 -32.43 -4.71
C VAL A 17 -32.49 -31.24 -5.09
N ILE A 18 -33.07 -30.07 -5.31
CA ILE A 18 -32.29 -28.87 -5.61
C ILE A 18 -31.37 -28.50 -4.43
N ALA A 19 -31.86 -28.49 -3.20
CA ALA A 19 -31.06 -28.22 -2.02
C ALA A 19 -29.93 -29.24 -1.81
N ALA A 20 -30.20 -30.53 -2.05
CA ALA A 20 -29.20 -31.59 -1.94
C ALA A 20 -28.09 -31.49 -3.01
N THR A 21 -28.46 -31.10 -4.25
CA THR A 21 -27.47 -30.90 -5.33
C THR A 21 -26.58 -29.67 -5.08
N PHE A 22 -27.15 -28.57 -4.60
CA PHE A 22 -26.36 -27.40 -4.21
C PHE A 22 -25.44 -27.67 -3.04
N SER A 23 -25.88 -28.42 -2.03
CA SER A 23 -25.04 -28.85 -0.90
C SER A 23 -23.91 -29.78 -1.37
N GLY A 24 -24.21 -30.71 -2.26
CA GLY A 24 -23.21 -31.61 -2.83
C GLY A 24 -22.16 -30.88 -3.66
N ALA A 25 -22.57 -29.92 -4.48
CA ALA A 25 -21.66 -29.09 -5.27
C ALA A 25 -20.76 -28.23 -4.38
N ALA A 26 -21.31 -27.62 -3.33
CA ALA A 26 -20.52 -26.83 -2.38
C ALA A 26 -19.47 -27.67 -1.63
N VAL A 27 -19.85 -28.85 -1.17
CA VAL A 27 -18.91 -29.80 -0.52
C VAL A 27 -17.84 -30.26 -1.50
N PHE A 28 -18.21 -30.57 -2.75
CA PHE A 28 -17.26 -30.97 -3.79
C PHE A 28 -16.27 -29.86 -4.12
N LEU A 29 -16.73 -28.62 -4.29
CA LEU A 29 -15.86 -27.45 -4.51
C LEU A 29 -14.94 -27.21 -3.32
N TYR A 30 -15.45 -27.37 -2.11
CA TYR A 30 -14.62 -27.26 -0.89
C TYR A 30 -13.54 -28.34 -0.83
N LEU A 31 -13.86 -29.58 -1.20
CA LEU A 31 -12.88 -30.66 -1.24
C LEU A 31 -11.83 -30.43 -2.33
N ILE A 32 -12.22 -29.97 -3.51
CA ILE A 32 -11.28 -29.58 -4.58
C ILE A 32 -10.38 -28.45 -4.08
N TYR A 33 -10.92 -27.41 -3.47
CA TYR A 33 -10.14 -26.30 -2.90
C TYR A 33 -9.12 -26.82 -1.86
N ARG A 34 -9.54 -27.70 -0.97
CA ARG A 34 -8.65 -28.33 0.02
C ARG A 34 -7.56 -29.18 -0.63
N LEU A 35 -7.88 -29.91 -1.67
CA LEU A 35 -6.92 -30.73 -2.42
C LEU A 35 -5.89 -29.86 -3.12
N ILE A 36 -6.34 -28.78 -3.80
CA ILE A 36 -5.43 -27.81 -4.43
C ILE A 36 -4.49 -27.21 -3.37
N LYS A 37 -5.03 -26.77 -2.24
CA LYS A 37 -4.24 -26.19 -1.15
C LYS A 37 -3.26 -27.21 -0.52
N PHE A 38 -3.63 -28.47 -0.48
CA PHE A 38 -2.74 -29.57 -0.01
C PHE A 38 -1.61 -29.86 -1.01
N LEU A 39 -1.88 -29.73 -2.31
CA LEU A 39 -0.91 -29.97 -3.37
C LEU A 39 0.01 -28.77 -3.66
N GLN A 40 -0.27 -27.59 -3.06
CA GLN A 40 0.62 -26.44 -3.20
C GLN A 40 2.02 -26.74 -2.67
N PRO A 41 3.08 -26.28 -3.36
CA PRO A 41 4.46 -26.34 -2.88
C PRO A 41 4.58 -25.75 -1.45
N LYS A 42 5.50 -26.28 -0.65
CA LYS A 42 5.72 -25.80 0.72
C LYS A 42 6.08 -24.31 0.75
N GLU A 43 6.86 -23.86 -0.23
CA GLU A 43 7.30 -22.47 -0.39
C GLU A 43 6.11 -21.53 -0.55
N VAL A 44 5.14 -21.88 -1.40
CA VAL A 44 3.92 -21.08 -1.62
C VAL A 44 3.10 -20.98 -0.35
N ARG A 45 2.98 -22.06 0.41
CA ARG A 45 2.24 -22.04 1.69
C ARG A 45 2.94 -21.23 2.77
N GLN A 46 4.28 -21.29 2.81
CA GLN A 46 5.06 -20.48 3.75
C GLN A 46 4.94 -18.98 3.41
N GLU A 47 5.02 -18.64 2.15
CA GLU A 47 4.85 -17.26 1.71
C GLU A 47 3.43 -16.73 2.00
N GLU A 48 2.39 -17.51 1.70
CA GLU A 48 1.01 -17.15 2.07
C GLU A 48 0.87 -16.91 3.58
N GLN A 49 1.50 -17.75 4.42
CA GLN A 49 1.48 -17.55 5.86
C GLN A 49 2.26 -16.32 6.31
N ARG A 50 3.42 -16.05 5.70
CA ARG A 50 4.21 -14.84 5.95
C ARG A 50 3.38 -13.60 5.68
N ILE A 51 2.76 -13.52 4.51
CA ILE A 51 1.88 -12.42 4.11
C ILE A 51 0.73 -12.24 5.11
N LEU A 52 0.01 -13.31 5.45
CA LEU A 52 -1.14 -13.28 6.36
C LEU A 52 -0.78 -12.86 7.79
N SER A 53 0.45 -13.15 8.22
CA SER A 53 0.96 -12.79 9.55
C SER A 53 1.61 -11.41 9.60
N HIS A 54 1.82 -10.76 8.46
CA HIS A 54 2.46 -9.45 8.41
C HIS A 54 1.62 -8.40 9.13
N ARG A 55 2.26 -7.59 9.99
CA ARG A 55 1.56 -6.60 10.83
C ARG A 55 0.78 -5.54 10.04
N PHE A 56 1.22 -5.22 8.83
CA PHE A 56 0.53 -4.30 7.91
C PHE A 56 -0.44 -5.01 6.95
N TYR A 57 -0.66 -6.32 7.08
CA TYR A 57 -1.55 -7.06 6.18
C TYR A 57 -2.95 -6.45 6.05
N LYS A 58 -3.50 -5.98 7.18
CA LYS A 58 -4.83 -5.35 7.23
C LYS A 58 -4.82 -3.84 7.02
N VAL A 59 -3.66 -3.23 6.91
CA VAL A 59 -3.54 -1.78 6.66
C VAL A 59 -3.84 -1.51 5.19
N SER A 60 -4.62 -0.47 4.91
CA SER A 60 -4.98 -0.06 3.55
C SER A 60 -3.76 0.36 2.73
N GLY A 61 -3.87 0.37 1.39
CA GLY A 61 -2.80 0.86 0.53
C GLY A 61 -2.34 2.28 0.93
N ARG A 62 -3.29 3.19 1.19
CA ARG A 62 -2.96 4.55 1.68
C ARG A 62 -2.27 4.53 3.04
N GLY A 63 -2.65 3.61 3.92
CA GLY A 63 -1.98 3.43 5.20
C GLY A 63 -0.55 2.93 5.04
N ARG A 64 -0.30 1.99 4.13
CA ARG A 64 1.04 1.45 3.85
C ARG A 64 1.97 2.51 3.26
N VAL A 65 1.51 3.27 2.25
CA VAL A 65 2.32 4.36 1.71
C VAL A 65 2.54 5.47 2.73
N SER A 66 1.56 5.74 3.61
CA SER A 66 1.73 6.68 4.72
C SER A 66 2.86 6.24 5.66
N TYR A 67 2.97 4.95 5.93
CA TYR A 67 4.07 4.43 6.75
C TYR A 67 5.43 4.63 6.07
N LEU A 68 5.53 4.40 4.76
CA LEU A 68 6.77 4.69 4.02
C LEU A 68 7.15 6.17 4.04
N ILE A 69 6.15 7.07 3.94
CA ILE A 69 6.41 8.51 4.06
C ILE A 69 6.87 8.87 5.49
N LEU A 70 6.30 8.24 6.52
CA LEU A 70 6.79 8.41 7.90
C LEU A 70 8.21 7.89 8.07
N CYS A 71 8.59 6.77 7.44
CA CYS A 71 9.98 6.29 7.42
C CYS A 71 10.93 7.35 6.84
N LEU A 72 10.52 8.00 5.76
CA LEU A 72 11.27 9.11 5.16
C LEU A 72 11.41 10.29 6.14
N GLU A 73 10.31 10.69 6.79
CA GLU A 73 10.33 11.79 7.75
C GLU A 73 11.22 11.47 8.96
N GLU A 74 11.16 10.24 9.50
CA GLU A 74 12.06 9.81 10.58
C GLU A 74 13.54 9.84 10.15
N ALA A 75 13.84 9.46 8.90
CA ALA A 75 15.19 9.57 8.38
C ALA A 75 15.65 11.03 8.28
N LEU A 76 14.78 11.94 7.84
CA LEU A 76 15.08 13.37 7.80
C LEU A 76 15.34 13.94 9.21
N LEU A 77 14.49 13.59 10.19
CA LEU A 77 14.67 13.97 11.60
C LEU A 77 15.98 13.45 12.17
N PHE A 78 16.24 12.16 11.97
CA PHE A 78 17.47 11.52 12.45
C PHE A 78 18.74 12.21 11.92
N TYR A 79 18.68 12.69 10.68
CA TYR A 79 19.79 13.44 10.09
C TYR A 79 19.75 14.93 10.40
N GLY A 80 18.84 15.40 11.26
CA GLY A 80 18.74 16.79 11.70
C GLY A 80 18.37 17.76 10.57
N GLN A 81 17.48 17.33 9.66
CA GLN A 81 17.05 18.17 8.56
C GLN A 81 15.94 19.12 9.00
N ASP A 82 16.02 20.34 8.49
CA ASP A 82 14.94 21.31 8.59
C ASP A 82 13.78 20.92 7.65
N PHE A 83 12.64 20.63 8.20
CA PHE A 83 11.44 20.24 7.43
C PHE A 83 10.94 21.33 6.50
N SER A 84 11.21 22.60 6.79
CA SER A 84 10.85 23.69 5.89
C SER A 84 11.55 23.57 4.53
N ALA A 85 12.78 23.07 4.49
CA ALA A 85 13.50 22.82 3.25
C ALA A 85 12.93 21.63 2.44
N TRP A 86 12.24 20.71 3.12
CA TRP A 86 11.63 19.51 2.51
C TRP A 86 10.12 19.65 2.31
N GLU A 87 9.53 20.76 2.74
CA GLU A 87 8.07 20.96 2.78
C GLU A 87 7.39 20.64 1.45
N ARG A 88 7.93 21.12 0.35
CA ARG A 88 7.37 20.89 -0.98
C ARG A 88 7.35 19.40 -1.34
N ILE A 89 8.45 18.69 -1.09
CA ILE A 89 8.58 17.26 -1.39
C ILE A 89 7.61 16.46 -0.52
N LEU A 90 7.59 16.74 0.78
CA LEU A 90 6.74 16.03 1.73
C LEU A 90 5.25 16.29 1.46
N ARG A 91 4.85 17.54 1.14
CA ARG A 91 3.46 17.85 0.78
C ARG A 91 3.02 17.11 -0.48
N GLU A 92 3.90 17.00 -1.49
CA GLU A 92 3.55 16.24 -2.69
C GLU A 92 3.42 14.75 -2.39
N LEU A 93 4.35 14.17 -1.63
CA LEU A 93 4.25 12.78 -1.19
C LEU A 93 2.95 12.52 -0.41
N TRP A 94 2.63 13.34 0.59
CA TRP A 94 1.43 13.20 1.40
C TRP A 94 0.13 13.42 0.61
N SER A 95 0.17 14.11 -0.50
CA SER A 95 -1.01 14.36 -1.34
C SER A 95 -1.66 13.06 -1.84
N VAL A 96 -0.91 11.95 -1.93
CA VAL A 96 -1.42 10.61 -2.28
C VAL A 96 -2.58 10.15 -1.39
N THR A 97 -2.61 10.60 -0.14
CA THR A 97 -3.60 10.16 0.84
C THR A 97 -4.96 10.82 0.68
N SER A 98 -5.01 12.03 0.15
CA SER A 98 -6.23 12.85 0.09
C SER A 98 -6.95 12.80 -1.27
N ARG A 99 -6.24 12.49 -2.34
CA ARG A 99 -6.81 12.49 -3.70
C ARG A 99 -7.74 11.29 -3.91
N SER A 100 -8.89 11.50 -4.54
CA SER A 100 -9.92 10.45 -4.70
C SER A 100 -10.61 10.41 -6.07
N GLU A 101 -10.42 11.41 -6.95
CA GLU A 101 -11.19 11.55 -8.17
C GLU A 101 -10.33 11.58 -9.42
N GLY A 102 -10.81 10.97 -10.52
CA GLY A 102 -10.17 10.97 -11.82
C GLY A 102 -8.84 10.20 -11.88
N ASP A 103 -8.00 10.56 -12.80
CA ASP A 103 -6.66 9.99 -13.00
C ASP A 103 -5.62 10.62 -12.06
N TRP A 104 -5.92 10.62 -10.76
CA TRP A 104 -5.06 11.24 -9.76
C TRP A 104 -3.76 10.46 -9.53
N ILE A 105 -3.77 9.13 -9.72
CA ILE A 105 -2.58 8.28 -9.57
C ILE A 105 -1.54 8.71 -10.60
N GLY A 106 -1.92 8.78 -11.89
CA GLY A 106 -1.02 9.24 -12.94
C GLY A 106 -0.44 10.62 -12.67
N THR A 107 -1.29 11.59 -12.30
CA THR A 107 -0.85 12.95 -11.96
C THR A 107 0.12 12.97 -10.78
N TRP A 108 -0.13 12.15 -9.75
CA TRP A 108 0.76 12.06 -8.59
C TRP A 108 2.10 11.42 -8.97
N LEU A 109 2.07 10.36 -9.77
CA LEU A 109 3.27 9.67 -10.24
C LEU A 109 4.15 10.60 -11.09
N ASP A 110 3.54 11.41 -11.96
CA ASP A 110 4.27 12.41 -12.73
C ASP A 110 4.95 13.43 -11.80
N SER A 111 4.19 14.02 -10.87
CA SER A 111 4.72 15.02 -9.93
C SER A 111 5.84 14.48 -9.04
N VAL A 112 5.62 13.31 -8.41
CA VAL A 112 6.63 12.71 -7.51
C VAL A 112 7.81 12.16 -8.31
N GLY A 113 7.54 11.57 -9.49
CA GLY A 113 8.61 11.08 -10.37
C GLY A 113 9.61 12.16 -10.77
N GLU A 114 9.17 13.42 -10.91
CA GLU A 114 10.05 14.56 -11.17
C GLU A 114 10.90 14.95 -9.94
N LEU A 115 10.47 14.57 -8.72
CA LEU A 115 11.17 14.87 -7.48
C LEU A 115 12.21 13.80 -7.10
N LEU A 116 12.20 12.63 -7.75
CA LEU A 116 13.20 11.59 -7.46
C LEU A 116 14.62 12.07 -7.79
N SER A 117 15.57 11.73 -6.92
CA SER A 117 16.94 12.29 -6.99
C SER A 117 17.63 12.00 -8.31
N ASP A 118 17.44 10.82 -8.88
CA ASP A 118 18.07 10.44 -10.14
C ASP A 118 17.62 11.33 -11.29
N ARG A 119 16.34 11.70 -11.33
CA ARG A 119 15.82 12.65 -12.33
C ARG A 119 16.35 14.05 -12.08
N ILE A 120 16.24 14.54 -10.84
CA ILE A 120 16.71 15.88 -10.47
C ILE A 120 18.20 16.05 -10.77
N LEU A 121 19.06 15.08 -10.39
CA LEU A 121 20.49 15.19 -10.52
C LEU A 121 20.99 15.00 -11.96
N THR A 122 20.25 14.26 -12.80
CA THR A 122 20.63 13.96 -14.19
C THR A 122 20.01 14.93 -15.21
N THR A 123 18.99 15.72 -14.82
CA THR A 123 18.37 16.71 -15.71
C THR A 123 19.39 17.74 -16.19
N ALA A 124 19.38 18.01 -17.48
CA ALA A 124 20.26 19.02 -18.08
C ALA A 124 19.69 20.44 -17.92
N PRO A 125 20.54 21.48 -17.75
CA PRO A 125 20.09 22.86 -17.72
C PRO A 125 19.45 23.29 -19.07
N PRO A 126 18.56 24.33 -19.10
CA PRO A 126 18.25 25.23 -17.98
C PRO A 126 17.24 24.61 -16.99
N PHE A 127 17.45 24.88 -15.68
CA PHE A 127 16.52 24.48 -14.64
C PHE A 127 15.58 25.63 -14.31
N SER A 128 14.32 25.29 -13.92
CA SER A 128 13.50 26.22 -13.13
C SER A 128 14.16 26.50 -11.76
N ASP A 129 13.81 27.63 -11.15
CA ASP A 129 14.38 27.96 -9.83
C ASP A 129 14.02 26.89 -8.79
N ASP A 130 12.83 26.34 -8.87
CA ASP A 130 12.33 25.25 -8.01
C ASP A 130 13.18 23.98 -8.12
N ILE A 131 13.50 23.54 -9.34
CA ILE A 131 14.36 22.37 -9.57
C ILE A 131 15.78 22.62 -9.06
N ARG A 132 16.25 23.85 -9.19
CA ARG A 132 17.58 24.24 -8.68
C ARG A 132 17.63 24.13 -7.15
N GLU A 133 16.62 24.61 -6.45
CA GLU A 133 16.53 24.51 -4.99
C GLU A 133 16.55 23.06 -4.50
N ILE A 134 15.73 22.20 -5.11
CA ILE A 134 15.68 20.77 -4.75
C ILE A 134 17.01 20.09 -5.06
N ARG A 135 17.63 20.39 -6.21
CA ARG A 135 18.94 19.88 -6.59
C ARG A 135 20.03 20.28 -5.58
N ASP A 136 20.03 21.54 -5.16
CA ASP A 136 20.97 22.04 -4.17
C ASP A 136 20.74 21.38 -2.79
N LEU A 137 19.48 21.14 -2.43
CA LEU A 137 19.11 20.40 -1.23
C LEU A 137 19.68 18.97 -1.27
N TYR A 138 19.44 18.22 -2.33
CA TYR A 138 19.94 16.86 -2.50
C TYR A 138 21.47 16.78 -2.54
N THR A 139 22.10 17.73 -3.22
CA THR A 139 23.57 17.80 -3.30
C THR A 139 24.18 18.07 -1.92
N ARG A 140 23.60 18.96 -1.13
CA ARG A 140 24.05 19.24 0.24
C ARG A 140 23.85 18.05 1.18
N PHE A 141 22.82 17.25 0.95
CA PHE A 141 22.52 16.06 1.76
C PHE A 141 23.55 14.94 1.56
N GLY A 142 24.16 14.88 0.38
CA GLY A 142 25.29 13.99 0.09
C GLY A 142 24.92 12.52 0.18
N THR A 143 25.77 11.70 0.82
CA THR A 143 25.58 10.24 0.90
C THR A 143 24.33 9.81 1.67
N LYS A 144 23.79 10.64 2.55
CA LYS A 144 22.53 10.37 3.27
C LYS A 144 21.35 10.33 2.32
N MET A 145 21.48 10.97 1.14
CA MET A 145 20.46 10.93 0.09
C MET A 145 20.20 9.53 -0.43
N ILE A 146 21.12 8.58 -0.27
CA ILE A 146 20.95 7.19 -0.69
C ILE A 146 19.75 6.57 0.04
N LEU A 147 19.67 6.70 1.37
CA LEU A 147 18.53 6.20 2.14
C LEU A 147 17.24 6.95 1.79
N VAL A 148 17.31 8.28 1.81
CA VAL A 148 16.15 9.13 1.54
C VAL A 148 15.56 8.85 0.17
N ASN A 149 16.40 8.74 -0.87
CA ASN A 149 15.94 8.41 -2.22
C ASN A 149 15.32 7.02 -2.29
N ALA A 150 15.94 6.03 -1.66
CA ALA A 150 15.39 4.67 -1.63
C ALA A 150 14.01 4.61 -0.95
N LEU A 151 13.80 5.35 0.15
CA LEU A 151 12.50 5.45 0.81
C LEU A 151 11.46 6.16 -0.08
N MET A 152 11.85 7.22 -0.80
CA MET A 152 10.98 7.89 -1.78
C MET A 152 10.63 6.95 -2.93
N GLU A 153 11.60 6.22 -3.46
CA GLU A 153 11.40 5.25 -4.55
C GLU A 153 10.48 4.11 -4.12
N ASN A 154 10.61 3.59 -2.89
CA ASN A 154 9.70 2.56 -2.37
C ASN A 154 8.26 3.07 -2.28
N ALA A 155 8.04 4.30 -1.79
CA ALA A 155 6.71 4.90 -1.76
C ALA A 155 6.16 5.11 -3.18
N TYR A 156 6.99 5.61 -4.10
CA TYR A 156 6.63 5.84 -5.50
C TYR A 156 6.28 4.52 -6.21
N THR A 157 7.14 3.50 -6.11
CA THR A 157 6.95 2.21 -6.78
C THR A 157 5.74 1.47 -6.23
N MET A 158 5.51 1.53 -4.91
CA MET A 158 4.28 0.99 -4.32
C MET A 158 3.03 1.59 -4.97
N VAL A 159 3.00 2.90 -5.22
CA VAL A 159 1.86 3.57 -5.88
C VAL A 159 1.80 3.24 -7.38
N CYS A 160 2.93 3.07 -8.05
CA CYS A 160 2.96 2.59 -9.44
C CYS A 160 2.24 1.25 -9.62
N GLU A 161 2.33 0.37 -8.62
CA GLU A 161 1.69 -0.94 -8.64
C GLU A 161 0.18 -0.89 -8.32
N TRP A 162 -0.34 0.28 -7.95
CA TRP A 162 -1.76 0.46 -7.71
C TRP A 162 -2.52 0.52 -9.02
N SER A 163 -3.05 -0.62 -9.44
CA SER A 163 -4.04 -0.65 -10.50
C SER A 163 -5.45 -0.78 -9.90
N PRO A 164 -6.47 -0.24 -10.54
CA PRO A 164 -7.86 -0.39 -10.09
C PRO A 164 -8.27 -1.85 -9.85
N ASP A 165 -7.68 -2.77 -10.61
CA ASP A 165 -8.01 -4.20 -10.57
C ASP A 165 -7.15 -4.98 -9.56
N THR A 166 -5.96 -4.48 -9.19
CA THR A 166 -4.99 -5.18 -8.33
C THR A 166 -4.95 -4.65 -6.90
N VAL A 167 -5.39 -3.42 -6.66
CA VAL A 167 -5.33 -2.77 -5.34
C VAL A 167 -6.02 -3.57 -4.25
N ALA A 168 -7.07 -4.33 -4.59
CA ALA A 168 -7.84 -5.09 -3.61
C ALA A 168 -7.07 -6.27 -3.00
N HIS A 169 -6.00 -6.77 -3.65
CA HIS A 169 -5.38 -8.03 -3.28
C HIS A 169 -3.85 -8.03 -3.43
N ASN A 170 -3.18 -6.86 -3.50
CA ASN A 170 -1.74 -6.84 -3.70
C ASN A 170 -0.98 -7.05 -2.37
N PRO A 171 -0.67 -8.31 -1.98
CA PRO A 171 0.21 -8.59 -0.87
C PRO A 171 1.64 -8.09 -1.16
N ASP A 172 1.97 -7.90 -2.46
CA ASP A 172 3.32 -7.55 -2.89
C ASP A 172 3.73 -6.18 -2.36
N SER A 173 2.77 -5.27 -2.10
CA SER A 173 3.07 -3.98 -1.46
C SER A 173 3.66 -4.07 -0.05
N LEU A 174 3.61 -5.24 0.60
CA LEU A 174 4.21 -5.45 1.93
C LEU A 174 5.74 -5.53 1.85
N HIS A 175 6.30 -6.01 0.74
CA HIS A 175 7.75 -6.09 0.59
C HIS A 175 8.42 -4.70 0.58
N PHE A 176 7.75 -3.65 0.09
CA PHE A 176 8.28 -2.28 0.15
C PHE A 176 8.43 -1.78 1.60
N ILE A 177 7.54 -2.24 2.50
CA ILE A 177 7.66 -1.93 3.93
C ILE A 177 8.84 -2.69 4.53
N ASP A 178 8.95 -4.01 4.26
CA ASP A 178 10.07 -4.83 4.73
C ASP A 178 11.40 -4.24 4.26
N GLU A 179 11.51 -3.84 3.00
CA GLU A 179 12.72 -3.20 2.44
C GLU A 179 13.04 -1.85 3.09
N ALA A 180 12.01 -1.01 3.32
CA ALA A 180 12.22 0.28 3.97
C ALA A 180 12.75 0.10 5.39
N GLU A 181 12.18 -0.84 6.16
CA GLU A 181 12.60 -1.15 7.52
C GLU A 181 14.02 -1.71 7.55
N GLU A 182 14.35 -2.65 6.67
CA GLU A 182 15.70 -3.20 6.55
C GLU A 182 16.73 -2.11 6.22
N MET A 183 16.39 -1.19 5.32
CA MET A 183 17.26 -0.06 5.00
C MET A 183 17.44 0.87 6.19
N MET A 184 16.36 1.23 6.89
CA MET A 184 16.43 2.10 8.06
C MET A 184 17.29 1.46 9.17
N GLU A 185 17.09 0.17 9.44
CA GLU A 185 17.91 -0.58 10.40
C GLU A 185 19.39 -0.57 10.01
N LYS A 186 19.71 -0.85 8.75
CA LYS A 186 21.07 -0.83 8.22
C LYS A 186 21.75 0.53 8.39
N TRP A 187 21.00 1.63 8.30
CA TRP A 187 21.49 2.99 8.47
C TRP A 187 21.40 3.49 9.92
N GLY A 188 20.90 2.67 10.85
CA GLY A 188 20.73 3.00 12.26
C GLY A 188 19.67 4.07 12.51
N VAL A 189 18.71 4.21 11.61
CA VAL A 189 17.60 5.15 11.73
C VAL A 189 16.44 4.47 12.47
N PRO A 190 15.83 5.11 13.49
CA PRO A 190 14.69 4.54 14.19
C PRO A 190 13.47 4.41 13.28
N LEU A 191 12.70 3.34 13.48
CA LEU A 191 11.43 3.15 12.76
C LEU A 191 10.33 4.04 13.36
N PRO A 192 9.39 4.53 12.52
CA PRO A 192 8.20 5.19 13.03
C PRO A 192 7.32 4.20 13.81
N ALA A 193 6.47 4.71 14.71
CA ALA A 193 5.54 3.89 15.45
C ALA A 193 4.46 3.30 14.51
N ASP A 194 4.27 1.99 14.53
CA ASP A 194 3.26 1.29 13.72
C ASP A 194 1.84 1.83 13.96
N GLU A 195 1.56 2.20 15.22
CA GLU A 195 0.26 2.70 15.66
C GLU A 195 -0.18 3.95 14.91
N ALA A 196 0.78 4.70 14.36
CA ALA A 196 0.50 5.90 13.57
C ALA A 196 -0.46 5.64 12.39
N VAL A 197 -0.44 4.42 11.84
CA VAL A 197 -1.26 4.05 10.66
C VAL A 197 -2.30 2.97 10.95
N TRP A 198 -2.37 2.40 12.16
CA TRP A 198 -3.31 1.33 12.48
C TRP A 198 -4.78 1.74 12.38
N PHE A 199 -5.11 3.02 12.55
CA PHE A 199 -6.48 3.49 12.35
C PHE A 199 -6.92 3.44 10.87
N LEU A 200 -5.99 3.24 9.94
CA LEU A 200 -6.22 3.12 8.50
C LEU A 200 -6.46 1.66 8.08
N LEU A 201 -6.92 0.82 9.01
CA LEU A 201 -7.27 -0.56 8.73
C LEU A 201 -8.38 -0.65 7.69
N THR A 202 -8.25 -1.56 6.77
CA THR A 202 -9.31 -1.89 5.82
C THR A 202 -10.39 -2.70 6.50
N GLN A 203 -11.62 -2.27 6.37
CA GLN A 203 -12.73 -2.95 7.02
C GLN A 203 -13.18 -4.23 6.34
N LYS A 204 -12.85 -4.51 5.08
CA LYS A 204 -13.21 -5.80 4.41
C LYS A 204 -12.41 -6.16 3.16
N ASP A 205 -11.84 -5.22 2.41
CA ASP A 205 -11.46 -5.49 1.01
C ASP A 205 -10.01 -5.15 0.64
N PHE A 206 -9.03 -5.20 1.52
CA PHE A 206 -7.61 -4.87 1.17
C PHE A 206 -7.47 -3.70 0.18
N SER A 207 -8.44 -2.78 0.20
CA SER A 207 -8.56 -1.69 -0.76
C SER A 207 -7.54 -0.61 -0.49
N LEU A 208 -7.43 0.32 -1.43
CA LEU A 208 -6.66 1.55 -1.27
C LEU A 208 -6.97 2.30 0.03
N GLY A 209 -8.16 2.11 0.58
CA GLY A 209 -8.66 2.81 1.75
C GLY A 209 -9.33 4.15 1.38
N LYS A 210 -10.06 4.71 2.34
CA LYS A 210 -10.71 6.01 2.16
C LYS A 210 -9.68 7.13 2.12
N PRO A 211 -9.89 8.18 1.30
CA PRO A 211 -9.06 9.37 1.35
C PRO A 211 -9.09 10.02 2.73
N PHE A 212 -7.96 10.56 3.14
CA PHE A 212 -7.81 11.30 4.39
C PHE A 212 -6.71 12.36 4.26
N ASP A 213 -6.68 13.32 5.16
CA ASP A 213 -5.63 14.33 5.23
C ASP A 213 -4.40 13.74 5.93
N GLY A 214 -3.46 13.20 5.13
CA GLY A 214 -2.23 12.58 5.62
C GLY A 214 -1.26 13.55 6.27
N LEU A 215 -1.35 14.84 5.97
CA LEU A 215 -0.49 15.84 6.62
C LEU A 215 -0.68 15.88 8.14
N ARG A 216 -1.83 15.41 8.65
CA ARG A 216 -2.04 15.27 10.12
C ARG A 216 -1.11 14.25 10.77
N LEU A 217 -0.56 13.31 10.02
CA LEU A 217 0.42 12.35 10.49
C LEU A 217 1.84 12.89 10.40
N SER A 218 2.07 13.83 9.48
CA SER A 218 3.36 14.40 9.19
C SER A 218 3.92 15.24 10.34
N HIS A 219 5.22 15.22 10.50
CA HIS A 219 5.95 16.13 11.39
C HIS A 219 5.80 17.61 10.96
N LEU A 220 5.52 17.90 9.68
CA LEU A 220 5.21 19.26 9.21
C LEU A 220 4.07 19.90 9.97
N SER A 221 3.06 19.13 10.39
CA SER A 221 1.91 19.64 11.13
C SER A 221 2.20 19.94 12.59
N LYS A 222 3.31 19.44 13.14
CA LYS A 222 3.68 19.63 14.55
C LYS A 222 4.53 20.87 14.77
N GLU A 223 5.09 21.45 13.72
CA GLU A 223 5.94 22.65 13.75
C GLU A 223 5.15 23.92 13.41
N SER A 224 3.88 23.81 13.04
CA SER A 224 2.97 24.92 12.73
C SER A 224 2.14 25.32 13.93
#